data_922c032ccf4d1246c643c27e89ee957f
#
_entry.id   922c032ccf4d1246c643c27e89ee957f
#
_cell.length_a   1.000
_cell.length_b   1.000
_cell.length_c   1.000
_cell.angle_alpha   90.00
_cell.angle_beta   90.00
_cell.angle_gamma   90.00
#
_symmetry.space_group_name_H-M   'P 1'
#
loop_
_entity.id
_entity.type
_entity.pdbx_description
1 polymer ?
#
loop_
_entity_poly.entity_id
_entity_poly.type
_entity_poly.pdbx_seq_one_letter_code
_entity_poly.pdbx_strand_id
1 'polypeptide(L)'
;MATIHVDGKSYEVDGSENLLQACLSLGIDIPYFCWHPSLGSVGSCRQCAVTQYANPEDTRGRLVMSCMTPASDNTYISIEDKEAKDFRASIVEFLMTNHPHDCPVCEEGGHCHLQDMTVMTQHDRRRYRFTKRTHYNQELGSFISHEMNRCIACVLRSSRIRHLRV
;
A
#
# COMPACT_ATOMS: atom_id res chain seq x y z
N MET A 1 7.93 -24.26 -4.18
CA MET A 1 7.07 -23.93 -3.02
C MET A 1 7.99 -23.45 -1.92
N ALA A 2 7.55 -22.49 -1.14
CA ALA A 2 8.25 -21.94 0.02
C ALA A 2 7.28 -21.89 1.21
N THR A 3 7.81 -22.05 2.41
CA THR A 3 7.00 -21.91 3.64
C THR A 3 7.25 -20.54 4.23
N ILE A 4 6.21 -19.73 4.38
CA ILE A 4 6.27 -18.45 5.07
C ILE A 4 5.50 -18.53 6.39
N HIS A 5 5.93 -17.74 7.37
CA HIS A 5 5.30 -17.66 8.67
C HIS A 5 4.73 -16.25 8.88
N VAL A 6 3.43 -16.15 9.02
CA VAL A 6 2.71 -14.88 9.17
C VAL A 6 1.97 -14.88 10.51
N ASP A 7 2.33 -13.97 11.40
CA ASP A 7 1.74 -13.82 12.74
C ASP A 7 1.65 -15.18 13.50
N GLY A 8 2.73 -15.97 13.44
CA GLY A 8 2.84 -17.27 14.12
C GLY A 8 2.16 -18.45 13.44
N LYS A 9 1.59 -18.28 12.24
CA LYS A 9 1.00 -19.36 11.43
C LYS A 9 1.87 -19.63 10.21
N SER A 10 1.99 -20.90 9.82
CA SER A 10 2.78 -21.33 8.67
C SER A 10 1.89 -21.53 7.46
N TYR A 11 2.35 -21.07 6.29
CA TYR A 11 1.64 -21.17 5.02
C TYR A 11 2.59 -21.61 3.91
N GLU A 12 2.11 -22.48 3.03
CA GLU A 12 2.83 -22.86 1.82
C GLU A 12 2.44 -21.94 0.67
N VAL A 13 3.42 -21.33 -0.01
CA VAL A 13 3.23 -20.37 -1.08
C VAL A 13 4.15 -20.62 -2.26
N ASP A 14 3.89 -19.96 -3.38
CA ASP A 14 4.84 -19.93 -4.49
C ASP A 14 6.00 -19.00 -4.14
N GLY A 15 7.19 -19.56 -3.99
CA GLY A 15 8.42 -18.82 -3.69
C GLY A 15 8.92 -17.91 -4.82
N SER A 16 8.29 -17.93 -6.01
CA SER A 16 8.60 -17.01 -7.11
C SER A 16 7.95 -15.64 -6.95
N GLU A 17 6.98 -15.52 -6.04
CA GLU A 17 6.23 -14.29 -5.79
C GLU A 17 6.89 -13.41 -4.71
N ASN A 18 6.43 -12.15 -4.61
CA ASN A 18 6.75 -11.33 -3.45
C ASN A 18 5.79 -11.62 -2.29
N LEU A 19 6.18 -11.23 -1.07
CA LEU A 19 5.40 -11.49 0.14
C LEU A 19 3.98 -10.91 0.09
N LEU A 20 3.79 -9.72 -0.54
CA LEU A 20 2.47 -9.12 -0.67
C LEU A 20 1.54 -10.01 -1.50
N GLN A 21 2.00 -10.44 -2.68
CA GLN A 21 1.22 -11.30 -3.57
C GLN A 21 0.93 -12.64 -2.91
N ALA A 22 1.93 -13.25 -2.26
CA ALA A 22 1.78 -14.51 -1.53
C ALA A 22 0.73 -14.40 -0.42
N CYS A 23 0.76 -13.33 0.38
CA CYS A 23 -0.26 -13.10 1.43
C CYS A 23 -1.65 -12.89 0.85
N LEU A 24 -1.78 -12.06 -0.20
CA LEU A 24 -3.08 -11.81 -0.84
C LEU A 24 -3.68 -13.09 -1.45
N SER A 25 -2.86 -13.98 -2.03
CA SER A 25 -3.34 -15.26 -2.56
C SER A 25 -3.88 -16.22 -1.48
N LEU A 26 -3.45 -16.03 -0.24
CA LEU A 26 -3.94 -16.74 0.94
C LEU A 26 -5.17 -16.09 1.59
N GLY A 27 -5.63 -14.96 1.05
CA GLY A 27 -6.71 -14.16 1.66
C GLY A 27 -6.26 -13.36 2.88
N ILE A 28 -4.95 -13.15 3.05
CA ILE A 28 -4.38 -12.32 4.12
C ILE A 28 -4.18 -10.91 3.58
N ASP A 29 -4.97 -9.97 4.05
CA ASP A 29 -4.95 -8.59 3.59
C ASP A 29 -3.76 -7.81 4.17
N ILE A 30 -2.99 -7.21 3.29
CA ILE A 30 -1.96 -6.22 3.61
C ILE A 30 -2.29 -4.93 2.85
N PRO A 31 -2.35 -3.75 3.49
CA PRO A 31 -2.61 -2.50 2.79
C PRO A 31 -1.55 -2.20 1.73
N TYR A 32 -1.94 -1.70 0.57
CA TYR A 32 -1.00 -1.32 -0.50
C TYR A 32 -1.62 -0.33 -1.50
N PHE A 33 -0.77 0.34 -2.32
CA PHE A 33 -1.22 1.19 -3.44
C PHE A 33 -0.40 0.95 -4.71
N CYS A 34 0.90 0.83 -4.59
CA CYS A 34 1.82 0.88 -5.74
C CYS A 34 2.25 -0.50 -6.25
N TRP A 35 1.42 -1.50 -6.04
CA TRP A 35 1.59 -2.85 -6.59
C TRP A 35 0.37 -3.25 -7.42
N HIS A 36 0.62 -4.01 -8.48
CA HIS A 36 -0.43 -4.60 -9.31
C HIS A 36 0.10 -5.91 -9.93
N PRO A 37 -0.69 -6.99 -10.00
CA PRO A 37 -0.20 -8.28 -10.51
C PRO A 37 0.39 -8.19 -11.92
N SER A 38 -0.19 -7.38 -12.81
CA SER A 38 0.30 -7.20 -14.18
C SER A 38 1.42 -6.17 -14.34
N LEU A 39 1.69 -5.32 -13.34
CA LEU A 39 2.67 -4.23 -13.43
C LEU A 39 3.84 -4.42 -12.47
N GLY A 40 3.73 -5.37 -11.56
CA GLY A 40 4.71 -5.61 -10.51
C GLY A 40 4.71 -4.56 -9.41
N SER A 41 5.82 -4.46 -8.71
CA SER A 41 6.02 -3.58 -7.56
C SER A 41 6.82 -2.34 -7.93
N VAL A 42 6.40 -1.18 -7.41
CA VAL A 42 7.15 0.08 -7.55
C VAL A 42 7.88 0.43 -6.25
N GLY A 43 7.36 0.04 -5.09
CA GLY A 43 7.95 0.28 -3.77
C GLY A 43 7.84 1.72 -3.29
N SER A 44 7.04 2.58 -3.93
CA SER A 44 6.98 4.02 -3.66
C SER A 44 5.99 4.41 -2.56
N CYS A 45 4.84 3.73 -2.43
CA CYS A 45 3.80 4.11 -1.48
C CYS A 45 4.12 3.76 -0.03
N ARG A 46 4.96 2.77 0.21
CA ARG A 46 5.38 2.28 1.53
C ARG A 46 4.24 1.72 2.41
N GLN A 47 3.04 1.59 1.88
CA GLN A 47 1.86 1.17 2.64
C GLN A 47 1.87 -0.32 3.01
N CYS A 48 2.57 -1.17 2.25
CA CYS A 48 2.65 -2.61 2.50
C CYS A 48 3.74 -3.00 3.51
N ALA A 49 4.00 -2.14 4.48
CA ALA A 49 4.99 -2.38 5.52
C ALA A 49 4.57 -3.53 6.43
N VAL A 50 5.50 -4.45 6.69
CA VAL A 50 5.40 -5.54 7.66
C VAL A 50 6.69 -5.63 8.44
N THR A 51 6.66 -6.21 9.64
CA THR A 51 7.88 -6.49 10.40
C THR A 51 8.40 -7.88 10.03
N GLN A 52 9.64 -7.96 9.57
CA GLN A 52 10.33 -9.21 9.24
C GLN A 52 11.31 -9.58 10.35
N TYR A 53 11.28 -10.83 10.77
CA TYR A 53 12.14 -11.42 11.79
C TYR A 53 13.15 -12.39 11.17
N ALA A 54 14.31 -12.51 11.77
CA ALA A 54 15.34 -13.44 11.32
C ALA A 54 15.01 -14.92 11.66
N ASN A 55 14.32 -15.13 12.78
CA ASN A 55 13.89 -16.43 13.29
C ASN A 55 12.69 -16.27 14.23
N PRO A 56 12.04 -17.37 14.68
CA PRO A 56 10.86 -17.29 15.57
C PRO A 56 11.11 -16.66 16.92
N GLU A 57 12.34 -16.64 17.40
CA GLU A 57 12.74 -16.11 18.71
C GLU A 57 13.23 -14.66 18.62
N ASP A 58 13.34 -14.11 17.41
CA ASP A 58 13.81 -12.74 17.19
C ASP A 58 12.75 -11.74 17.68
N THR A 59 13.16 -10.86 18.58
CA THR A 59 12.29 -9.81 19.13
C THR A 59 12.59 -8.43 18.54
N ARG A 60 13.59 -8.31 17.67
CA ARG A 60 14.07 -7.05 17.09
C ARG A 60 13.77 -6.94 15.61
N GLY A 61 12.73 -7.51 15.10
CA GLY A 61 12.36 -7.48 13.68
C GLY A 61 12.66 -6.16 12.98
N ARG A 62 12.74 -6.18 11.69
CA ARG A 62 12.95 -4.99 10.86
C ARG A 62 11.73 -4.71 9.98
N LEU A 63 11.42 -3.44 9.82
CA LEU A 63 10.35 -3.01 8.92
C LEU A 63 10.77 -3.21 7.44
N VAL A 64 10.00 -3.98 6.70
CA VAL A 64 10.21 -4.23 5.27
C VAL A 64 8.94 -3.97 4.47
N MET A 65 9.09 -3.75 3.15
CA MET A 65 7.95 -3.61 2.25
C MET A 65 7.64 -4.96 1.63
N SER A 66 6.48 -5.54 1.96
CA SER A 66 6.10 -6.88 1.49
C SER A 66 6.07 -7.00 -0.04
N CYS A 67 5.70 -5.93 -0.76
CA CYS A 67 5.72 -5.91 -2.23
C CYS A 67 7.13 -5.95 -2.84
N MET A 68 8.18 -5.69 -2.08
CA MET A 68 9.59 -5.67 -2.53
C MET A 68 10.40 -6.81 -1.93
N THR A 69 9.82 -7.60 -1.04
CA THR A 69 10.48 -8.71 -0.35
C THR A 69 10.03 -10.02 -0.98
N PRO A 70 10.95 -10.91 -1.41
CA PRO A 70 10.57 -12.21 -1.96
C PRO A 70 9.95 -13.12 -0.88
N ALA A 71 9.02 -13.96 -1.29
CA ALA A 71 8.43 -15.00 -0.43
C ALA A 71 9.39 -16.20 -0.31
N SER A 72 10.53 -15.99 0.34
CA SER A 72 11.55 -17.04 0.51
C SER A 72 11.14 -18.04 1.60
N ASP A 73 11.70 -19.25 1.50
CA ASP A 73 11.46 -20.28 2.51
C ASP A 73 11.92 -19.83 3.91
N ASN A 74 11.16 -20.21 4.93
CA ASN A 74 11.38 -19.82 6.33
C ASN A 74 11.41 -18.30 6.56
N THR A 75 10.63 -17.53 5.80
CA THR A 75 10.48 -16.10 6.05
C THR A 75 9.44 -15.87 7.14
N TYR A 76 9.83 -15.20 8.22
CA TYR A 76 8.97 -14.85 9.35
C TYR A 76 8.56 -13.39 9.27
N ILE A 77 7.24 -13.12 9.24
CA ILE A 77 6.72 -11.75 9.22
C ILE A 77 5.58 -11.57 10.20
N SER A 78 5.42 -10.35 10.71
CA SER A 78 4.21 -9.90 11.40
C SER A 78 3.56 -8.73 10.67
N ILE A 79 2.27 -8.87 10.42
CA ILE A 79 1.40 -7.82 9.88
C ILE A 79 0.81 -7.01 11.04
N GLU A 80 0.57 -7.68 12.16
CA GLU A 80 -0.08 -7.14 13.34
C GLU A 80 0.86 -6.44 14.31
N ASP A 81 2.17 -6.48 14.05
CA ASP A 81 3.17 -5.80 14.88
C ASP A 81 2.89 -4.30 14.99
N LYS A 82 3.09 -3.76 16.18
CA LYS A 82 2.78 -2.35 16.48
C LYS A 82 3.55 -1.37 15.60
N GLU A 83 4.84 -1.62 15.35
CA GLU A 83 5.69 -0.73 14.55
C GLU A 83 5.17 -0.68 13.08
N ALA A 84 4.82 -1.84 12.51
CA ALA A 84 4.26 -1.93 11.16
C ALA A 84 2.90 -1.23 11.07
N LYS A 85 2.02 -1.40 12.05
CA LYS A 85 0.71 -0.73 12.12
C LYS A 85 0.85 0.79 12.23
N ASP A 86 1.67 1.27 13.14
CA ASP A 86 1.91 2.70 13.35
C ASP A 86 2.53 3.35 12.10
N PHE A 87 3.43 2.62 11.43
CA PHE A 87 4.02 3.08 10.18
C PHE A 87 2.96 3.21 9.07
N ARG A 88 2.12 2.17 8.84
CA ARG A 88 1.05 2.20 7.85
C ARG A 88 0.04 3.33 8.11
N ALA A 89 -0.36 3.53 9.36
CA ALA A 89 -1.24 4.63 9.76
C ALA A 89 -0.61 6.00 9.47
N SER A 90 0.69 6.14 9.71
CA SER A 90 1.43 7.37 9.41
C SER A 90 1.47 7.66 7.90
N ILE A 91 1.62 6.64 7.06
CA ILE A 91 1.58 6.80 5.59
C ILE A 91 0.21 7.31 5.14
N VAL A 92 -0.88 6.73 5.65
CA VAL A 92 -2.24 7.23 5.34
C VAL A 92 -2.42 8.67 5.81
N GLU A 93 -1.93 9.02 7.01
CA GLU A 93 -1.97 10.40 7.49
C GLU A 93 -1.23 11.37 6.55
N PHE A 94 -0.06 10.98 6.02
CA PHE A 94 0.65 11.78 5.02
C PHE A 94 -0.16 11.95 3.72
N LEU A 95 -0.79 10.90 3.23
CA LEU A 95 -1.66 10.99 2.05
C LEU A 95 -2.84 11.93 2.31
N MET A 96 -3.46 11.86 3.47
CA MET A 96 -4.59 12.70 3.86
C MET A 96 -4.21 14.15 4.17
N THR A 97 -2.92 14.47 4.24
CA THR A 97 -2.42 15.83 4.51
C THR A 97 -2.97 16.85 3.51
N ASN A 98 -2.92 16.56 2.22
CA ASN A 98 -3.38 17.43 1.14
C ASN A 98 -4.57 16.85 0.36
N HIS A 99 -4.87 15.56 0.48
CA HIS A 99 -6.00 14.94 -0.20
C HIS A 99 -7.32 15.61 0.20
N PRO A 100 -8.19 16.01 -0.75
CA PRO A 100 -9.45 16.66 -0.44
C PRO A 100 -10.40 15.72 0.31
N HIS A 101 -11.25 16.28 1.18
CA HIS A 101 -12.27 15.52 1.91
C HIS A 101 -13.66 15.69 1.27
N ASP A 102 -13.72 15.54 -0.03
CA ASP A 102 -14.93 15.66 -0.85
C ASP A 102 -15.49 14.31 -1.31
N CYS A 103 -15.23 13.25 -0.53
CA CYS A 103 -15.70 11.90 -0.81
C CYS A 103 -17.19 11.79 -1.20
N PRO A 104 -18.12 12.54 -0.58
CA PRO A 104 -19.54 12.47 -0.96
C PRO A 104 -19.85 12.94 -2.38
N VAL A 105 -18.97 13.73 -2.99
CA VAL A 105 -19.12 14.28 -4.36
C VAL A 105 -18.00 13.79 -5.28
N CYS A 106 -17.13 12.91 -4.80
CA CYS A 106 -16.05 12.31 -5.55
C CYS A 106 -16.58 11.12 -6.38
N GLU A 107 -16.19 11.03 -7.63
CA GLU A 107 -16.58 9.91 -8.52
C GLU A 107 -16.12 8.54 -8.01
N GLU A 108 -15.00 8.48 -7.29
CA GLU A 108 -14.48 7.25 -6.67
C GLU A 108 -15.11 6.95 -5.30
N GLY A 109 -16.01 7.82 -4.80
CA GLY A 109 -16.63 7.66 -3.47
C GLY A 109 -17.40 6.33 -3.37
N GLY A 110 -17.04 5.50 -2.38
CA GLY A 110 -17.62 4.16 -2.20
C GLY A 110 -16.90 3.02 -2.92
N HIS A 111 -15.99 3.33 -3.87
CA HIS A 111 -15.14 2.34 -4.56
C HIS A 111 -13.64 2.70 -4.47
N CYS A 112 -13.30 3.50 -3.49
CA CYS A 112 -11.99 4.14 -3.37
C CYS A 112 -11.04 3.29 -2.53
N HIS A 113 -9.97 2.82 -3.15
CA HIS A 113 -8.91 2.08 -2.46
C HIS A 113 -8.26 2.87 -1.32
N LEU A 114 -8.19 4.21 -1.41
CA LEU A 114 -7.71 5.05 -0.31
C LEU A 114 -8.67 5.02 0.89
N GLN A 115 -9.98 4.99 0.67
CA GLN A 115 -10.97 4.85 1.75
C GLN A 115 -10.79 3.50 2.45
N ASP A 116 -10.62 2.40 1.69
CA ASP A 116 -10.40 1.07 2.25
C ASP A 116 -9.12 1.04 3.10
N MET A 117 -8.02 1.59 2.59
CA MET A 117 -6.75 1.66 3.33
C MET A 117 -6.87 2.53 4.59
N THR A 118 -7.68 3.59 4.55
CA THR A 118 -7.95 4.44 5.73
C THR A 118 -8.64 3.64 6.83
N VAL A 119 -9.62 2.80 6.46
CA VAL A 119 -10.32 1.91 7.39
C VAL A 119 -9.37 0.83 7.92
N MET A 120 -8.63 0.15 7.04
CA MET A 120 -7.70 -0.92 7.42
C MET A 120 -6.61 -0.44 8.38
N THR A 121 -6.14 0.79 8.22
CA THR A 121 -5.10 1.37 9.09
C THR A 121 -5.67 2.10 10.31
N GLN A 122 -6.99 2.13 10.46
CA GLN A 122 -7.70 2.80 11.57
C GLN A 122 -7.33 4.29 11.69
N HIS A 123 -7.04 4.93 10.54
CA HIS A 123 -6.76 6.36 10.53
C HIS A 123 -8.04 7.17 10.71
N ASP A 124 -8.15 7.91 11.82
CA ASP A 124 -9.36 8.65 12.22
C ASP A 124 -9.17 10.17 12.23
N ARG A 125 -7.94 10.65 12.27
CA ARG A 125 -7.66 12.09 12.42
C ARG A 125 -6.33 12.51 11.83
N ARG A 126 -6.30 13.77 11.38
CA ARG A 126 -5.10 14.47 10.92
C ARG A 126 -4.51 15.31 12.05
N ARG A 127 -3.26 15.12 12.40
CA ARG A 127 -2.54 15.91 13.41
C ARG A 127 -2.14 17.30 12.90
N TYR A 128 -1.89 17.43 11.59
CA TYR A 128 -1.48 18.68 10.95
C TYR A 128 -2.65 19.62 10.73
N ARG A 129 -2.52 20.89 11.16
CA ARG A 129 -3.57 21.92 11.11
C ARG A 129 -3.17 23.08 10.19
N PHE A 130 -2.92 22.81 8.95
CA PHE A 130 -2.65 23.82 7.93
C PHE A 130 -3.65 23.71 6.78
N THR A 131 -3.73 24.77 5.97
CA THR A 131 -4.57 24.78 4.77
C THR A 131 -4.00 23.79 3.77
N LYS A 132 -4.84 22.91 3.22
CA LYS A 132 -4.45 21.96 2.19
C LYS A 132 -3.97 22.70 0.95
N ARG A 133 -2.92 22.20 0.32
CA ARG A 133 -2.50 22.67 -1.00
C ARG A 133 -3.53 22.25 -2.02
N THR A 134 -3.93 23.17 -2.87
CA THR A 134 -4.83 22.92 -3.99
C THR A 134 -4.14 23.25 -5.30
N HIS A 135 -4.38 22.45 -6.30
CA HIS A 135 -3.89 22.62 -7.66
C HIS A 135 -5.08 22.79 -8.59
N TYR A 136 -4.92 23.56 -9.65
CA TYR A 136 -5.92 23.65 -10.69
C TYR A 136 -6.04 22.32 -11.43
N ASN A 137 -7.26 21.90 -11.71
CA ASN A 137 -7.49 20.74 -12.56
C ASN A 137 -7.08 21.04 -13.98
N GLN A 138 -6.48 20.06 -14.65
CA GLN A 138 -6.05 20.19 -16.03
C GLN A 138 -7.19 19.74 -16.95
N GLU A 139 -7.56 20.59 -17.89
CA GLU A 139 -8.46 20.25 -18.99
C GLU A 139 -7.65 19.59 -20.12
N LEU A 140 -7.85 18.32 -20.33
CA LEU A 140 -7.17 17.54 -21.36
C LEU A 140 -8.05 17.30 -22.60
N GLY A 141 -8.97 18.22 -22.88
CA GLY A 141 -9.93 18.17 -23.96
C GLY A 141 -11.37 17.94 -23.49
N SER A 142 -12.30 17.85 -24.44
CA SER A 142 -13.75 17.84 -24.17
C SER A 142 -14.26 16.63 -23.38
N PHE A 143 -13.48 15.55 -23.31
CA PHE A 143 -13.90 14.27 -22.73
C PHE A 143 -13.04 13.80 -21.55
N ILE A 144 -11.98 14.55 -21.20
CA ILE A 144 -11.05 14.12 -20.14
C ILE A 144 -10.86 15.27 -19.15
N SER A 145 -11.32 15.05 -17.92
CA SER A 145 -10.99 15.89 -16.76
C SER A 145 -9.91 15.20 -15.93
N HIS A 146 -8.88 15.94 -15.55
CA HIS A 146 -7.80 15.44 -14.69
C HIS A 146 -7.76 16.20 -13.38
N GLU A 147 -8.17 15.54 -12.30
CA GLU A 147 -8.20 16.12 -10.97
C GLU A 147 -6.88 15.88 -10.22
N MET A 148 -6.00 16.87 -10.24
CA MET A 148 -4.67 16.80 -9.64
C MET A 148 -4.70 16.61 -8.12
N ASN A 149 -5.69 17.19 -7.43
CA ASN A 149 -5.76 17.18 -5.98
C ASN A 149 -6.05 15.80 -5.38
N ARG A 150 -6.64 14.91 -6.15
CA ARG A 150 -6.99 13.54 -5.73
C ARG A 150 -5.87 12.53 -5.96
N CYS A 151 -4.78 12.95 -6.59
CA CYS A 151 -3.64 12.07 -6.87
C CYS A 151 -2.88 11.75 -5.58
N ILE A 152 -2.68 10.45 -5.30
CA ILE A 152 -1.89 9.94 -4.16
C ILE A 152 -0.43 9.62 -4.53
N ALA A 153 -0.01 9.96 -5.75
CA ALA A 153 1.35 9.74 -6.25
C ALA A 153 1.86 8.28 -6.12
N CYS A 154 0.99 7.29 -6.31
CA CYS A 154 1.35 5.86 -6.21
C CYS A 154 2.25 5.36 -7.36
N VAL A 155 2.48 6.18 -8.39
CA VAL A 155 3.35 5.92 -9.56
C VAL A 155 2.84 4.80 -10.51
N LEU A 156 1.74 4.10 -10.21
CA LEU A 156 1.20 3.03 -11.08
C LEU A 156 0.91 3.52 -12.51
N ARG A 157 0.40 4.73 -12.68
CA ARG A 157 0.16 5.32 -14.00
C ARG A 157 1.45 5.42 -14.83
N SER A 158 2.54 5.86 -14.22
CA SER A 158 3.86 5.97 -14.87
C SER A 158 4.46 4.61 -15.21
N SER A 159 4.23 3.61 -14.39
CA SER A 159 4.66 2.23 -14.64
C SER A 159 3.92 1.64 -15.85
N ARG A 160 2.62 1.86 -15.96
CA ARG A 160 1.83 1.43 -17.12
C ARG A 160 2.34 2.01 -18.43
N ILE A 161 2.77 3.28 -18.45
CA ILE A 161 3.32 3.94 -19.65
C ILE A 161 4.64 3.29 -20.07
N ARG A 162 5.47 2.84 -19.13
CA ARG A 162 6.74 2.15 -19.45
C ARG A 162 6.52 0.80 -20.13
N HIS A 163 5.49 0.06 -19.76
CA HIS A 163 5.14 -1.23 -20.37
C HIS A 163 4.46 -1.10 -21.75
N LEU A 164 3.95 0.09 -22.09
CA LEU A 164 3.35 0.36 -23.40
C LEU A 164 4.40 0.86 -24.44
N ARG A 165 5.63 1.06 -24.05
CA ARG A 165 6.75 1.39 -24.96
C ARG A 165 7.51 0.12 -25.32
N VAL A 166 6.90 -0.71 -26.17
CA VAL A 166 7.57 -1.77 -26.93
C VAL A 166 7.49 -1.39 -28.39
#